data_a9464f37495e768fb4e82f874de8e6d3
#
_entry.id   a9464f37495e768fb4e82f874de8e6d3
#
_cell.length_a   1.000
_cell.length_b   1.000
_cell.length_c   1.000
_cell.angle_alpha   90.00
_cell.angle_beta   90.00
_cell.angle_gamma   90.00
#
_symmetry.space_group_name_H-M   'P 1'
#
loop_
_entity.id
_entity.type
_entity.pdbx_description
1 polymer ?
#
loop_
_entity_poly.entity_id
_entity_poly.type
_entity_poly.pdbx_seq_one_letter_code
_entity_poly.pdbx_strand_id
1 'polypeptide(L)'
;MEEKIMAITASMVKELREMTGAGMMDCKKALNESNGDMDAAIEYLRKNGEAKAVKKAGRIAAEGIVMADVKEDKTAAIVEVNSETDFVAKNEKFQSYVADVAAQALTTSAADIDAFLAEAWALDTTKTVKEVLAAQVAVIGENMNIRRFAQVKEENGFVASYTHMGGKIGVLVDVETDVVNDAVKEMARNVAMQIAALKPQYTCDSEVSAEYIEHEKEILLAQIQNDPKESQKPEKVIQGMITGRIKKELKEICLLDQVYVKAEDGKQSVGKYVEEVAKANGAKITIKGFVRYETGDGIEKRQDDFAAEVAAQAGM
;
A
#
# COMPACT_ATOMS: atom_id res chain seq x y z
N MET A 1 52.50 17.43 18.35
CA MET A 1 52.21 16.91 16.99
C MET A 1 51.02 17.69 16.48
N GLU A 2 51.27 18.60 15.51
CA GLU A 2 50.18 19.33 14.87
C GLU A 2 49.38 18.33 14.01
N GLU A 3 48.13 18.09 14.36
CA GLU A 3 47.18 17.38 13.50
C GLU A 3 47.04 18.21 12.21
N LYS A 4 47.57 17.67 11.12
CA LYS A 4 47.45 18.24 9.80
C LYS A 4 45.98 18.15 9.40
N ILE A 5 45.18 19.18 9.66
CA ILE A 5 43.80 19.31 9.17
C ILE A 5 43.86 19.19 7.65
N MET A 6 43.40 18.07 7.13
CA MET A 6 43.35 17.83 5.70
C MET A 6 42.29 18.75 5.11
N ALA A 7 42.65 19.61 4.15
CA ALA A 7 41.72 20.53 3.54
C ALA A 7 40.68 19.77 2.74
N ILE A 8 39.39 19.90 3.13
CA ILE A 8 38.29 19.23 2.43
C ILE A 8 38.14 19.84 1.03
N THR A 9 38.33 19.00 0.01
CA THR A 9 38.25 19.41 -1.39
C THR A 9 36.82 19.21 -1.94
N ALA A 10 36.49 19.98 -3.00
CA ALA A 10 35.22 19.82 -3.72
C ALA A 10 35.09 18.40 -4.33
N SER A 11 36.23 17.77 -4.71
CA SER A 11 36.25 16.39 -5.22
C SER A 11 35.80 15.37 -4.15
N MET A 12 36.31 15.48 -2.93
CA MET A 12 35.89 14.60 -1.81
C MET A 12 34.42 14.75 -1.49
N VAL A 13 33.89 15.98 -1.51
CA VAL A 13 32.46 16.22 -1.30
C VAL A 13 31.62 15.60 -2.42
N LYS A 14 32.09 15.72 -3.67
CA LYS A 14 31.40 15.08 -4.81
C LYS A 14 31.42 13.56 -4.70
N GLU A 15 32.57 12.97 -4.40
CA GLU A 15 32.73 11.52 -4.23
C GLU A 15 31.81 10.97 -3.11
N LEU A 16 31.83 11.60 -1.93
CA LEU A 16 30.97 11.22 -0.82
C LEU A 16 29.48 11.34 -1.18
N ARG A 17 29.11 12.36 -1.97
CA ARG A 17 27.76 12.52 -2.46
C ARG A 17 27.35 11.43 -3.47
N GLU A 18 28.25 11.05 -4.36
CA GLU A 18 28.01 9.95 -5.31
C GLU A 18 27.83 8.61 -4.59
N MET A 19 28.61 8.37 -3.54
CA MET A 19 28.52 7.14 -2.73
C MET A 19 27.26 7.07 -1.86
N THR A 20 26.81 8.21 -1.31
CA THR A 20 25.76 8.21 -0.25
C THR A 20 24.43 8.79 -0.70
N GLY A 21 24.39 9.52 -1.83
CA GLY A 21 23.23 10.28 -2.28
C GLY A 21 22.86 11.48 -1.39
N ALA A 22 23.61 11.75 -0.31
CA ALA A 22 23.33 12.82 0.63
C ALA A 22 23.52 14.23 0.00
N GLY A 23 22.91 15.25 0.62
CA GLY A 23 23.04 16.64 0.17
C GLY A 23 24.49 17.13 0.22
N MET A 24 24.89 18.01 -0.73
CA MET A 24 26.26 18.53 -0.82
C MET A 24 26.75 19.17 0.50
N MET A 25 25.88 19.91 1.18
CA MET A 25 26.23 20.56 2.45
C MET A 25 26.37 19.55 3.60
N ASP A 26 25.56 18.50 3.61
CA ASP A 26 25.67 17.43 4.58
C ASP A 26 26.99 16.64 4.38
N CYS A 27 27.34 16.33 3.12
CA CYS A 27 28.62 15.69 2.80
C CYS A 27 29.81 16.56 3.22
N LYS A 28 29.77 17.87 2.93
CA LYS A 28 30.83 18.80 3.36
C LYS A 28 30.96 18.84 4.88
N LYS A 29 29.82 18.89 5.59
CA LYS A 29 29.81 18.86 7.06
C LYS A 29 30.36 17.54 7.60
N ALA A 30 29.93 16.41 7.04
CA ALA A 30 30.41 15.09 7.45
C ALA A 30 31.93 14.97 7.29
N LEU A 31 32.49 15.38 6.16
CA LEU A 31 33.93 15.37 5.93
C LEU A 31 34.70 16.29 6.89
N ASN A 32 34.14 17.45 7.23
CA ASN A 32 34.77 18.35 8.22
C ASN A 32 34.80 17.68 9.61
N GLU A 33 33.69 17.08 10.06
CA GLU A 33 33.60 16.41 11.36
C GLU A 33 34.45 15.14 11.43
N SER A 34 34.81 14.58 10.28
CA SER A 34 35.60 13.35 10.15
C SER A 34 37.07 13.65 9.72
N ASN A 35 37.50 14.92 9.74
CA ASN A 35 38.84 15.32 9.33
C ASN A 35 39.26 14.82 7.93
N GLY A 36 38.30 14.64 7.01
CA GLY A 36 38.49 14.16 5.66
C GLY A 36 38.51 12.61 5.53
N ASP A 37 38.30 11.86 6.59
CA ASP A 37 38.13 10.41 6.54
C ASP A 37 36.79 10.07 5.92
N MET A 38 36.81 9.31 4.82
CA MET A 38 35.63 9.02 4.01
C MET A 38 34.69 8.02 4.74
N ASP A 39 35.24 7.00 5.37
CA ASP A 39 34.45 5.98 6.08
C ASP A 39 33.79 6.57 7.33
N ALA A 40 34.54 7.36 8.11
CA ALA A 40 33.99 8.08 9.24
C ALA A 40 32.93 9.12 8.82
N ALA A 41 33.08 9.74 7.62
CA ALA A 41 32.07 10.65 7.08
C ALA A 41 30.79 9.93 6.68
N ILE A 42 30.88 8.73 6.10
CA ILE A 42 29.73 7.87 5.79
C ILE A 42 28.98 7.51 7.07
N GLU A 43 29.69 7.10 8.12
CA GLU A 43 29.09 6.76 9.41
C GLU A 43 28.43 7.98 10.07
N TYR A 44 29.08 9.14 9.98
CA TYR A 44 28.51 10.41 10.46
C TYR A 44 27.19 10.74 9.75
N LEU A 45 27.16 10.59 8.40
CA LEU A 45 25.94 10.80 7.62
C LEU A 45 24.83 9.83 8.00
N ARG A 46 25.16 8.55 8.26
CA ARG A 46 24.21 7.55 8.71
C ARG A 46 23.58 7.94 10.03
N LYS A 47 24.37 8.24 11.06
CA LYS A 47 23.88 8.67 12.40
C LYS A 47 23.01 9.93 12.32
N ASN A 48 23.42 10.91 11.49
CA ASN A 48 22.62 12.12 11.27
C ASN A 48 21.34 11.85 10.48
N GLY A 49 21.35 10.88 9.57
CA GLY A 49 20.18 10.44 8.83
C GLY A 49 19.11 9.89 9.75
N GLU A 50 19.49 9.00 10.66
CA GLU A 50 18.62 8.46 11.71
C GLU A 50 18.03 9.58 12.59
N ALA A 51 18.85 10.52 13.04
CA ALA A 51 18.38 11.66 13.85
C ALA A 51 17.42 12.58 13.07
N LYS A 52 17.63 12.78 11.76
CA LYS A 52 16.72 13.53 10.89
C LYS A 52 15.38 12.78 10.70
N ALA A 53 15.43 11.46 10.52
CA ALA A 53 14.24 10.62 10.38
C ALA A 53 13.39 10.69 11.65
N VAL A 54 13.99 10.55 12.84
CA VAL A 54 13.29 10.66 14.13
C VAL A 54 12.61 12.03 14.30
N LYS A 55 13.27 13.13 13.90
CA LYS A 55 12.68 14.48 13.97
C LYS A 55 11.47 14.67 13.05
N LYS A 56 11.39 13.89 11.96
CA LYS A 56 10.31 13.97 10.99
C LYS A 56 9.19 12.95 11.24
N ALA A 57 9.42 11.92 12.03
CA ALA A 57 8.50 10.81 12.25
C ALA A 57 7.10 11.23 12.73
N GLY A 58 6.97 12.38 13.40
CA GLY A 58 5.67 12.93 13.81
C GLY A 58 4.89 13.69 12.73
N ARG A 59 5.44 13.84 11.50
CA ARG A 59 4.74 14.54 10.43
C ARG A 59 3.80 13.58 9.70
N ILE A 60 2.63 14.08 9.31
CA ILE A 60 1.64 13.28 8.57
C ILE A 60 2.23 12.94 7.18
N ALA A 61 2.29 11.64 6.89
CA ALA A 61 2.70 11.08 5.61
C ALA A 61 1.53 10.26 5.04
N ALA A 62 0.57 10.93 4.41
CA ALA A 62 -0.65 10.33 3.86
C ALA A 62 -0.63 10.18 2.33
N GLU A 63 0.42 10.68 1.69
CA GLU A 63 0.70 10.46 0.27
C GLU A 63 1.68 9.29 0.12
N GLY A 64 2.13 8.98 -1.10
CA GLY A 64 3.07 7.90 -1.37
C GLY A 64 2.59 6.97 -2.47
N ILE A 65 3.07 5.72 -2.45
CA ILE A 65 2.81 4.72 -3.49
C ILE A 65 2.50 3.35 -2.86
N VAL A 66 1.51 2.69 -3.43
CA VAL A 66 1.31 1.25 -3.33
C VAL A 66 1.95 0.60 -4.56
N MET A 67 2.84 -0.35 -4.33
CA MET A 67 3.52 -1.09 -5.39
C MET A 67 3.37 -2.60 -5.17
N ALA A 68 3.09 -3.31 -6.24
CA ALA A 68 3.09 -4.76 -6.27
C ALA A 68 4.26 -5.25 -7.13
N ASP A 69 4.90 -6.32 -6.70
CA ASP A 69 5.90 -7.08 -7.46
C ASP A 69 5.45 -8.54 -7.54
N VAL A 70 5.64 -9.17 -8.71
CA VAL A 70 5.16 -10.53 -8.99
C VAL A 70 6.29 -11.33 -9.60
N LYS A 71 6.61 -12.46 -8.97
CA LYS A 71 7.62 -13.40 -9.44
C LYS A 71 6.98 -14.67 -10.00
N GLU A 72 7.27 -14.95 -11.27
CA GLU A 72 6.87 -16.17 -11.97
C GLU A 72 5.36 -16.45 -11.95
N ASP A 73 4.53 -15.39 -11.81
CA ASP A 73 3.08 -15.47 -11.60
C ASP A 73 2.65 -16.29 -10.37
N LYS A 74 3.58 -16.74 -9.52
CA LYS A 74 3.33 -17.64 -8.38
C LYS A 74 3.44 -16.97 -7.03
N THR A 75 4.32 -16.03 -6.90
CA THR A 75 4.55 -15.28 -5.66
C THR A 75 4.44 -13.80 -5.96
N ALA A 76 3.65 -13.11 -5.18
CA ALA A 76 3.51 -11.66 -5.29
C ALA A 76 3.67 -11.02 -3.92
N ALA A 77 4.20 -9.81 -3.90
CA ALA A 77 4.17 -8.93 -2.75
C ALA A 77 3.57 -7.59 -3.12
N ILE A 78 2.90 -6.97 -2.18
CA ILE A 78 2.38 -5.62 -2.28
C ILE A 78 2.83 -4.82 -1.06
N VAL A 79 3.31 -3.61 -1.28
CA VAL A 79 3.77 -2.72 -0.23
C VAL A 79 3.09 -1.36 -0.33
N GLU A 80 2.87 -0.71 0.80
CA GLU A 80 2.50 0.71 0.87
C GLU A 80 3.64 1.48 1.52
N VAL A 81 4.24 2.41 0.77
CA VAL A 81 5.26 3.32 1.26
C VAL A 81 4.72 4.75 1.18
N ASN A 82 4.60 5.39 2.33
CA ASN A 82 4.04 6.72 2.46
C ASN A 82 5.12 7.81 2.43
N SER A 83 4.72 9.00 1.98
CA SER A 83 5.47 10.26 1.99
C SER A 83 4.55 11.43 2.41
N GLU A 84 5.13 12.61 2.71
CA GLU A 84 4.34 13.78 3.09
C GLU A 84 3.57 14.36 1.89
N THR A 85 4.19 14.35 0.67
CA THR A 85 3.64 14.98 -0.52
C THR A 85 3.52 14.04 -1.71
N ASP A 86 2.62 14.37 -2.64
CA ASP A 86 2.49 13.70 -3.93
C ASP A 86 3.64 14.02 -4.89
N PHE A 87 4.38 15.11 -4.66
CA PHE A 87 5.62 15.42 -5.41
C PHE A 87 6.68 14.35 -5.17
N VAL A 88 6.86 13.93 -3.91
CA VAL A 88 7.79 12.84 -3.58
C VAL A 88 7.29 11.52 -4.16
N ALA A 89 6.00 11.23 -4.12
CA ALA A 89 5.43 10.04 -4.74
C ALA A 89 5.73 9.93 -6.25
N LYS A 90 5.88 11.07 -6.95
CA LYS A 90 6.25 11.15 -8.37
C LYS A 90 7.75 11.17 -8.62
N ASN A 91 8.58 11.26 -7.59
CA ASN A 91 10.02 11.33 -7.71
C ASN A 91 10.62 9.96 -8.07
N GLU A 92 11.44 9.89 -9.10
CA GLU A 92 12.05 8.65 -9.59
C GLU A 92 12.89 7.92 -8.52
N LYS A 93 13.62 8.64 -7.65
CA LYS A 93 14.39 8.02 -6.58
C LYS A 93 13.48 7.36 -5.53
N PHE A 94 12.37 8.01 -5.21
CA PHE A 94 11.38 7.44 -4.32
C PHE A 94 10.73 6.19 -4.94
N GLN A 95 10.35 6.26 -6.21
CA GLN A 95 9.76 5.12 -6.93
C GLN A 95 10.72 3.93 -7.01
N SER A 96 12.01 4.19 -7.31
CA SER A 96 13.04 3.15 -7.30
C SER A 96 13.19 2.52 -5.91
N TYR A 97 13.22 3.33 -4.86
CA TYR A 97 13.27 2.81 -3.49
C TYR A 97 12.04 1.96 -3.15
N VAL A 98 10.84 2.39 -3.54
CA VAL A 98 9.61 1.59 -3.31
C VAL A 98 9.65 0.27 -4.07
N ALA A 99 10.21 0.26 -5.29
CA ALA A 99 10.41 -0.98 -6.05
C ALA A 99 11.38 -1.94 -5.34
N ASP A 100 12.47 -1.43 -4.78
CA ASP A 100 13.41 -2.23 -4.00
C ASP A 100 12.76 -2.79 -2.72
N VAL A 101 11.90 -2.01 -2.06
CA VAL A 101 11.10 -2.47 -0.90
C VAL A 101 10.12 -3.58 -1.31
N ALA A 102 9.47 -3.45 -2.47
CA ALA A 102 8.56 -4.48 -2.98
C ALA A 102 9.31 -5.79 -3.33
N ALA A 103 10.50 -5.67 -3.94
CA ALA A 103 11.37 -6.80 -4.21
C ALA A 103 11.86 -7.49 -2.92
N GLN A 104 12.22 -6.73 -1.88
CA GLN A 104 12.53 -7.27 -0.55
C GLN A 104 11.31 -8.02 0.03
N ALA A 105 10.12 -7.44 -0.09
CA ALA A 105 8.89 -8.04 0.41
C ALA A 105 8.50 -9.36 -0.29
N LEU A 106 8.95 -9.60 -1.53
CA LEU A 106 8.75 -10.90 -2.21
C LEU A 106 9.44 -12.07 -1.51
N THR A 107 10.55 -11.80 -0.85
CA THR A 107 11.42 -12.84 -0.27
C THR A 107 11.43 -12.85 1.24
N THR A 108 10.77 -11.89 1.89
CA THR A 108 10.73 -11.80 3.35
C THR A 108 10.03 -13.00 3.98
N SER A 109 10.47 -13.36 5.18
CA SER A 109 9.78 -14.27 6.10
C SER A 109 9.18 -13.55 7.30
N ALA A 110 9.24 -12.22 7.33
CA ALA A 110 8.72 -11.41 8.42
C ALA A 110 7.20 -11.59 8.56
N ALA A 111 6.74 -11.76 9.80
CA ALA A 111 5.33 -11.91 10.11
C ALA A 111 4.59 -10.57 10.20
N ASP A 112 5.32 -9.49 10.47
CA ASP A 112 4.79 -8.15 10.65
C ASP A 112 5.77 -7.07 10.17
N ILE A 113 5.34 -5.83 10.22
CA ILE A 113 6.13 -4.70 9.72
C ILE A 113 7.38 -4.44 10.58
N ASP A 114 7.32 -4.69 11.88
CA ASP A 114 8.47 -4.45 12.77
C ASP A 114 9.58 -5.47 12.49
N ALA A 115 9.22 -6.74 12.30
CA ALA A 115 10.13 -7.79 11.87
C ALA A 115 10.72 -7.49 10.49
N PHE A 116 9.90 -7.04 9.53
CA PHE A 116 10.36 -6.64 8.20
C PHE A 116 11.37 -5.49 8.24
N LEU A 117 11.12 -4.47 9.04
CA LEU A 117 12.03 -3.33 9.22
C LEU A 117 13.36 -3.73 9.86
N ALA A 118 13.38 -4.81 10.65
CA ALA A 118 14.59 -5.33 11.29
C ALA A 118 15.42 -6.28 10.40
N GLU A 119 14.87 -6.75 9.27
CA GLU A 119 15.61 -7.61 8.32
C GLU A 119 16.81 -6.88 7.71
N ALA A 120 17.83 -7.64 7.35
CA ALA A 120 18.92 -7.16 6.52
C ALA A 120 18.40 -6.72 5.15
N TRP A 121 18.85 -5.57 4.66
CA TRP A 121 18.49 -5.09 3.33
C TRP A 121 19.10 -5.94 2.23
N ALA A 122 18.30 -6.44 1.31
CA ALA A 122 18.75 -7.41 0.29
C ALA A 122 19.87 -6.87 -0.62
N LEU A 123 19.89 -5.56 -0.90
CA LEU A 123 20.89 -4.91 -1.75
C LEU A 123 22.17 -4.52 -0.98
N ASP A 124 22.12 -4.45 0.35
CA ASP A 124 23.26 -4.15 1.22
C ASP A 124 23.01 -4.74 2.61
N THR A 125 23.44 -5.98 2.80
CA THR A 125 23.20 -6.75 4.04
C THR A 125 23.91 -6.21 5.28
N THR A 126 24.72 -5.16 5.14
CA THR A 126 25.33 -4.44 6.28
C THR A 126 24.35 -3.49 6.95
N LYS A 127 23.16 -3.27 6.36
CA LYS A 127 22.11 -2.38 6.84
C LYS A 127 20.81 -3.15 7.00
N THR A 128 19.97 -2.66 7.90
CA THR A 128 18.58 -3.09 8.00
C THR A 128 17.68 -2.30 7.05
N VAL A 129 16.48 -2.83 6.75
CA VAL A 129 15.42 -2.10 6.01
C VAL A 129 15.13 -0.76 6.67
N LYS A 130 15.07 -0.71 8.02
CA LYS A 130 14.85 0.52 8.79
C LYS A 130 15.95 1.54 8.60
N GLU A 131 17.21 1.13 8.59
CA GLU A 131 18.35 2.03 8.38
C GLU A 131 18.35 2.61 6.97
N VAL A 132 18.00 1.80 5.96
CA VAL A 132 17.84 2.28 4.59
C VAL A 132 16.68 3.26 4.47
N LEU A 133 15.54 3.00 5.11
CA LEU A 133 14.43 3.96 5.19
C LEU A 133 14.88 5.30 5.79
N ALA A 134 15.60 5.28 6.91
CA ALA A 134 16.12 6.50 7.55
C ALA A 134 17.08 7.27 6.63
N ALA A 135 17.92 6.57 5.87
CA ALA A 135 18.80 7.19 4.87
C ALA A 135 17.98 7.85 3.76
N GLN A 136 16.90 7.21 3.26
CA GLN A 136 16.03 7.82 2.25
C GLN A 136 15.30 9.05 2.79
N VAL A 137 14.80 9.02 4.02
CA VAL A 137 14.21 10.21 4.70
C VAL A 137 15.20 11.37 4.75
N ALA A 138 16.48 11.09 5.01
CA ALA A 138 17.53 12.11 5.05
C ALA A 138 17.82 12.71 3.67
N VAL A 139 17.82 11.89 2.62
CA VAL A 139 18.11 12.29 1.23
C VAL A 139 16.94 13.04 0.60
N ILE A 140 15.73 12.50 0.72
CA ILE A 140 14.50 13.06 0.12
C ILE A 140 14.02 14.28 0.89
N GLY A 141 14.19 14.28 2.22
CA GLY A 141 13.86 15.42 3.05
C GLY A 141 12.44 15.43 3.61
N GLU A 142 11.63 14.41 3.37
CA GLU A 142 10.29 14.21 3.91
C GLU A 142 10.24 13.06 4.90
N ASN A 143 9.20 13.03 5.76
CA ASN A 143 8.83 11.84 6.50
C ASN A 143 8.38 10.74 5.53
N MET A 144 8.86 9.53 5.74
CA MET A 144 8.50 8.36 4.95
C MET A 144 8.31 7.15 5.85
N ASN A 145 7.37 6.30 5.51
CA ASN A 145 7.09 5.07 6.23
C ASN A 145 6.83 3.91 5.27
N ILE A 146 7.45 2.77 5.50
CA ILE A 146 6.95 1.49 4.96
C ILE A 146 5.81 1.09 5.90
N ARG A 147 4.59 1.35 5.47
CA ARG A 147 3.42 1.22 6.35
C ARG A 147 2.97 -0.20 6.54
N ARG A 148 2.92 -0.94 5.46
CA ARG A 148 2.42 -2.32 5.43
C ARG A 148 2.90 -3.05 4.18
N PHE A 149 2.92 -4.35 4.28
CA PHE A 149 3.14 -5.26 3.16
C PHE A 149 2.24 -6.48 3.29
N ALA A 150 2.06 -7.21 2.19
CA ALA A 150 1.48 -8.54 2.18
C ALA A 150 2.14 -9.37 1.09
N GLN A 151 2.17 -10.69 1.30
CA GLN A 151 2.58 -11.67 0.30
C GLN A 151 1.40 -12.57 -0.04
N VAL A 152 1.33 -12.96 -1.30
CA VAL A 152 0.42 -14.00 -1.79
C VAL A 152 1.24 -15.04 -2.53
N LYS A 153 1.00 -16.32 -2.23
CA LYS A 153 1.64 -17.47 -2.89
C LYS A 153 0.56 -18.41 -3.41
N GLU A 154 0.59 -18.70 -4.69
CA GLU A 154 -0.35 -19.62 -5.33
C GLU A 154 0.39 -20.68 -6.14
N GLU A 155 0.28 -21.93 -5.70
CA GLU A 155 0.97 -23.06 -6.35
C GLU A 155 0.15 -23.67 -7.49
N ASN A 156 -1.18 -23.69 -7.36
CA ASN A 156 -2.12 -24.35 -8.27
C ASN A 156 -2.82 -23.36 -9.22
N GLY A 157 -2.19 -22.22 -9.50
CA GLY A 157 -2.77 -21.16 -10.30
C GLY A 157 -1.77 -20.05 -10.53
N PHE A 158 -2.18 -18.82 -10.28
CA PHE A 158 -1.32 -17.64 -10.40
C PHE A 158 -1.84 -16.47 -9.57
N VAL A 159 -0.96 -15.50 -9.30
CA VAL A 159 -1.34 -14.23 -8.67
C VAL A 159 -1.36 -13.14 -9.73
N ALA A 160 -2.51 -12.49 -9.89
CA ALA A 160 -2.64 -11.30 -10.73
C ALA A 160 -2.41 -10.03 -9.91
N SER A 161 -1.78 -9.03 -10.52
CA SER A 161 -1.59 -7.71 -9.92
C SER A 161 -2.21 -6.61 -10.78
N TYR A 162 -2.68 -5.55 -10.13
CA TYR A 162 -3.16 -4.35 -10.79
C TYR A 162 -2.79 -3.12 -9.98
N THR A 163 -2.25 -2.12 -10.66
CA THR A 163 -1.94 -0.82 -10.08
C THR A 163 -2.75 0.26 -10.78
N HIS A 164 -3.42 1.11 -10.01
CA HIS A 164 -4.26 2.18 -10.50
C HIS A 164 -3.70 3.56 -10.14
N MET A 165 -3.90 4.55 -11.03
CA MET A 165 -3.50 5.94 -10.84
C MET A 165 -2.04 6.11 -10.36
N GLY A 166 -1.10 5.39 -11.00
CA GLY A 166 0.32 5.54 -10.69
C GLY A 166 0.73 5.12 -9.28
N GLY A 167 0.05 4.10 -8.71
CA GLY A 167 0.36 3.59 -7.37
C GLY A 167 -0.53 4.16 -6.26
N LYS A 168 -1.62 4.85 -6.59
CA LYS A 168 -2.61 5.25 -5.56
C LYS A 168 -3.37 4.05 -5.00
N ILE A 169 -3.65 3.05 -5.83
CA ILE A 169 -4.27 1.81 -5.43
C ILE A 169 -3.49 0.66 -6.03
N GLY A 170 -3.20 -0.35 -5.23
CA GLY A 170 -2.64 -1.62 -5.67
C GLY A 170 -3.53 -2.78 -5.24
N VAL A 171 -3.59 -3.80 -6.08
CA VAL A 171 -4.39 -5.01 -5.85
C VAL A 171 -3.59 -6.23 -6.24
N LEU A 172 -3.64 -7.27 -5.42
CA LEU A 172 -3.26 -8.64 -5.76
C LEU A 172 -4.52 -9.49 -5.73
N VAL A 173 -4.65 -10.40 -6.69
CA VAL A 173 -5.75 -11.39 -6.74
C VAL A 173 -5.14 -12.79 -6.80
N ASP A 174 -5.50 -13.62 -5.85
CA ASP A 174 -5.13 -15.02 -5.76
C ASP A 174 -6.10 -15.87 -6.58
N VAL A 175 -5.59 -16.50 -7.65
CA VAL A 175 -6.39 -17.26 -8.61
C VAL A 175 -5.92 -18.70 -8.68
N GLU A 176 -6.71 -19.61 -8.13
CA GLU A 176 -6.52 -21.04 -8.33
C GLU A 176 -7.16 -21.47 -9.65
N THR A 177 -6.39 -22.15 -10.50
CA THR A 177 -6.87 -22.63 -11.80
C THR A 177 -5.97 -23.71 -12.38
N ASP A 178 -6.57 -24.65 -13.12
CA ASP A 178 -5.87 -25.69 -13.88
C ASP A 178 -5.48 -25.23 -15.30
N VAL A 179 -5.91 -24.03 -15.72
CA VAL A 179 -5.60 -23.45 -17.04
C VAL A 179 -5.13 -22.01 -16.87
N VAL A 180 -3.90 -21.74 -17.32
CA VAL A 180 -3.32 -20.39 -17.35
C VAL A 180 -3.10 -19.98 -18.81
N ASN A 181 -4.00 -19.14 -19.32
CA ASN A 181 -3.91 -18.57 -20.66
C ASN A 181 -4.27 -17.06 -20.62
N ASP A 182 -4.17 -16.40 -21.76
CA ASP A 182 -4.41 -14.94 -21.83
C ASP A 182 -5.83 -14.55 -21.41
N ALA A 183 -6.85 -15.34 -21.76
CA ALA A 183 -8.24 -15.06 -21.39
C ALA A 183 -8.45 -15.15 -19.87
N VAL A 184 -7.85 -16.15 -19.21
CA VAL A 184 -7.91 -16.32 -17.76
C VAL A 184 -7.12 -15.22 -17.05
N LYS A 185 -5.95 -14.83 -17.59
CA LYS A 185 -5.17 -13.69 -17.05
C LYS A 185 -5.91 -12.37 -17.23
N GLU A 186 -6.57 -12.15 -18.35
CA GLU A 186 -7.40 -10.96 -18.58
C GLU A 186 -8.59 -10.91 -17.60
N MET A 187 -9.26 -12.04 -17.38
CA MET A 187 -10.33 -12.15 -16.38
C MET A 187 -9.81 -11.73 -14.99
N ALA A 188 -8.68 -12.27 -14.54
CA ALA A 188 -8.11 -11.93 -13.25
C ALA A 188 -7.74 -10.44 -13.14
N ARG A 189 -7.21 -9.86 -14.22
CA ARG A 189 -6.95 -8.42 -14.29
C ARG A 189 -8.24 -7.59 -14.19
N ASN A 190 -9.32 -8.02 -14.85
CA ASN A 190 -10.61 -7.36 -14.75
C ASN A 190 -11.20 -7.46 -13.35
N VAL A 191 -11.03 -8.59 -12.66
CA VAL A 191 -11.40 -8.76 -11.24
C VAL A 191 -10.57 -7.82 -10.36
N ALA A 192 -9.26 -7.68 -10.60
CA ALA A 192 -8.42 -6.75 -9.87
C ALA A 192 -8.86 -5.28 -10.08
N MET A 193 -9.29 -4.91 -11.29
CA MET A 193 -9.85 -3.59 -11.58
C MET A 193 -11.18 -3.36 -10.82
N GLN A 194 -12.04 -4.39 -10.74
CA GLN A 194 -13.28 -4.37 -9.95
C GLN A 194 -12.97 -4.08 -8.47
N ILE A 195 -12.01 -4.81 -7.89
CA ILE A 195 -11.57 -4.64 -6.49
C ILE A 195 -11.04 -3.23 -6.26
N ALA A 196 -10.23 -2.72 -7.17
CA ALA A 196 -9.71 -1.36 -7.08
C ALA A 196 -10.85 -0.32 -7.03
N ALA A 197 -11.88 -0.50 -7.87
CA ALA A 197 -12.97 0.45 -8.05
C ALA A 197 -14.03 0.38 -6.93
N LEU A 198 -14.47 -0.83 -6.55
CA LEU A 198 -15.63 -1.01 -5.66
C LEU A 198 -15.29 -1.42 -4.23
N LYS A 199 -14.00 -1.57 -3.89
CA LYS A 199 -13.51 -1.80 -2.52
C LYS A 199 -14.25 -2.90 -1.76
N PRO A 200 -14.41 -4.13 -2.31
CA PRO A 200 -15.02 -5.21 -1.56
C PRO A 200 -14.21 -5.48 -0.28
N GLN A 201 -14.89 -5.98 0.74
CA GLN A 201 -14.27 -6.34 2.02
C GLN A 201 -13.97 -7.84 2.11
N TYR A 202 -14.76 -8.65 1.42
CA TYR A 202 -14.70 -10.10 1.42
C TYR A 202 -14.70 -10.63 -0.01
N THR A 203 -14.17 -11.84 -0.19
CA THR A 203 -14.24 -12.50 -1.50
C THR A 203 -15.66 -13.02 -1.76
N CYS A 204 -16.28 -13.64 -0.76
CA CYS A 204 -17.63 -14.17 -0.82
C CYS A 204 -18.35 -14.07 0.54
N ASP A 205 -19.65 -14.33 0.55
CA ASP A 205 -20.52 -14.25 1.75
C ASP A 205 -20.12 -15.22 2.87
N SER A 206 -19.51 -16.36 2.52
CA SER A 206 -19.07 -17.34 3.51
C SER A 206 -17.89 -16.87 4.38
N GLU A 207 -17.18 -15.81 3.98
CA GLU A 207 -16.10 -15.17 4.77
C GLU A 207 -16.66 -14.19 5.81
N VAL A 208 -17.92 -13.78 5.66
CA VAL A 208 -18.55 -12.82 6.57
C VAL A 208 -18.93 -13.52 7.87
N SER A 209 -18.41 -13.02 8.99
CA SER A 209 -18.66 -13.64 10.29
C SER A 209 -20.12 -13.53 10.72
N ALA A 210 -20.62 -14.53 11.46
CA ALA A 210 -21.95 -14.48 12.04
C ALA A 210 -22.11 -13.28 13.00
N GLU A 211 -21.06 -12.89 13.71
CA GLU A 211 -21.04 -11.72 14.60
C GLU A 211 -21.28 -10.43 13.83
N TYR A 212 -20.64 -10.27 12.67
CA TYR A 212 -20.88 -9.12 11.80
C TYR A 212 -22.34 -9.04 11.37
N ILE A 213 -22.89 -10.15 10.89
CA ILE A 213 -24.30 -10.23 10.44
C ILE A 213 -25.28 -9.91 11.59
N GLU A 214 -25.03 -10.42 12.80
CA GLU A 214 -25.89 -10.11 13.95
C GLU A 214 -25.77 -8.64 14.36
N HIS A 215 -24.58 -8.07 14.36
CA HIS A 215 -24.37 -6.65 14.67
C HIS A 215 -25.10 -5.74 13.67
N GLU A 216 -25.00 -6.03 12.37
CA GLU A 216 -25.72 -5.28 11.34
C GLU A 216 -27.25 -5.42 11.47
N LYS A 217 -27.76 -6.60 11.87
CA LYS A 217 -29.18 -6.78 12.17
C LYS A 217 -29.64 -5.89 13.32
N GLU A 218 -28.84 -5.77 14.38
CA GLU A 218 -29.14 -4.91 15.53
C GLU A 218 -29.19 -3.43 15.10
N ILE A 219 -28.21 -2.99 14.31
CA ILE A 219 -28.16 -1.62 13.75
C ILE A 219 -29.41 -1.36 12.90
N LEU A 220 -29.74 -2.24 11.97
CA LEU A 220 -30.88 -2.11 11.08
C LEU A 220 -32.20 -2.11 11.84
N LEU A 221 -32.32 -2.96 12.88
CA LEU A 221 -33.49 -2.97 13.75
C LEU A 221 -33.65 -1.62 14.49
N ALA A 222 -32.57 -1.10 15.05
CA ALA A 222 -32.59 0.22 15.71
C ALA A 222 -32.96 1.35 14.73
N GLN A 223 -32.46 1.34 13.50
CA GLN A 223 -32.82 2.30 12.45
C GLN A 223 -34.30 2.21 12.12
N ILE A 224 -34.85 1.01 11.94
CA ILE A 224 -36.28 0.78 11.66
C ILE A 224 -37.16 1.27 12.83
N GLN A 225 -36.75 1.00 14.07
CA GLN A 225 -37.47 1.45 15.26
C GLN A 225 -37.51 2.96 15.42
N ASN A 226 -36.47 3.66 14.97
CA ASN A 226 -36.38 5.11 14.99
C ASN A 226 -37.11 5.80 13.81
N ASP A 227 -37.52 5.05 12.78
CA ASP A 227 -38.30 5.56 11.67
C ASP A 227 -39.83 5.53 11.98
N PRO A 228 -40.54 6.65 12.03
CA PRO A 228 -41.95 6.67 12.40
C PRO A 228 -42.88 5.87 11.46
N LYS A 229 -42.48 5.64 10.21
CA LYS A 229 -43.25 4.87 9.22
C LYS A 229 -42.89 3.38 9.24
N GLU A 230 -41.65 3.08 9.45
CA GLU A 230 -41.16 1.68 9.45
C GLU A 230 -41.43 0.97 10.77
N SER A 231 -41.33 1.66 11.90
CA SER A 231 -41.59 1.11 13.25
C SER A 231 -43.02 0.62 13.47
N GLN A 232 -43.98 1.11 12.69
CA GLN A 232 -45.40 0.69 12.80
C GLN A 232 -45.73 -0.57 11.97
N LYS A 233 -44.77 -1.13 11.23
CA LYS A 233 -44.98 -2.32 10.43
C LYS A 233 -45.05 -3.57 11.30
N PRO A 234 -45.78 -4.61 10.87
CA PRO A 234 -45.80 -5.90 11.58
C PRO A 234 -44.37 -6.49 11.67
N GLU A 235 -44.09 -7.16 12.79
CA GLU A 235 -42.76 -7.75 13.07
C GLU A 235 -42.24 -8.63 11.93
N LYS A 236 -43.10 -9.45 11.32
CA LYS A 236 -42.74 -10.29 10.16
C LYS A 236 -42.25 -9.45 8.96
N VAL A 237 -42.82 -8.26 8.76
CA VAL A 237 -42.42 -7.35 7.70
C VAL A 237 -41.06 -6.73 8.04
N ILE A 238 -40.87 -6.33 9.31
CA ILE A 238 -39.59 -5.79 9.80
C ILE A 238 -38.46 -6.82 9.60
N GLN A 239 -38.69 -8.08 9.99
CA GLN A 239 -37.70 -9.14 9.78
C GLN A 239 -37.37 -9.37 8.29
N GLY A 240 -38.41 -9.30 7.43
CA GLY A 240 -38.20 -9.36 5.97
C GLY A 240 -37.37 -8.18 5.43
N MET A 241 -37.60 -6.99 5.97
CA MET A 241 -36.83 -5.78 5.60
C MET A 241 -35.37 -5.89 6.03
N ILE A 242 -35.10 -6.35 7.26
CA ILE A 242 -33.75 -6.57 7.77
C ILE A 242 -33.02 -7.57 6.88
N THR A 243 -33.65 -8.73 6.61
CA THR A 243 -33.08 -9.76 5.74
C THR A 243 -32.77 -9.23 4.33
N GLY A 244 -33.67 -8.39 3.78
CA GLY A 244 -33.47 -7.79 2.47
C GLY A 244 -32.31 -6.77 2.43
N ARG A 245 -32.18 -5.96 3.49
CA ARG A 245 -31.10 -4.99 3.63
C ARG A 245 -29.75 -5.68 3.81
N ILE A 246 -29.66 -6.70 4.66
CA ILE A 246 -28.44 -7.53 4.81
C ILE A 246 -28.03 -8.14 3.48
N LYS A 247 -28.96 -8.76 2.74
CA LYS A 247 -28.64 -9.33 1.42
C LYS A 247 -28.16 -8.29 0.43
N LYS A 248 -28.67 -7.07 0.50
CA LYS A 248 -28.19 -5.97 -0.35
C LYS A 248 -26.78 -5.57 0.05
N GLU A 249 -26.50 -5.43 1.33
CA GLU A 249 -25.21 -5.10 1.86
C GLU A 249 -24.15 -6.13 1.49
N LEU A 250 -24.45 -7.43 1.70
CA LEU A 250 -23.52 -8.51 1.31
C LEU A 250 -23.17 -8.46 -0.19
N LYS A 251 -24.11 -8.07 -1.06
CA LYS A 251 -23.83 -7.86 -2.48
C LYS A 251 -22.90 -6.68 -2.77
N GLU A 252 -22.81 -5.73 -1.86
CA GLU A 252 -21.93 -4.56 -2.01
C GLU A 252 -20.53 -4.86 -1.46
N ILE A 253 -20.42 -5.63 -0.36
CA ILE A 253 -19.15 -5.90 0.32
C ILE A 253 -18.46 -7.20 -0.12
N CYS A 254 -19.19 -8.16 -0.73
CA CYS A 254 -18.63 -9.43 -1.21
C CYS A 254 -18.30 -9.33 -2.72
N LEU A 255 -17.03 -9.49 -3.07
CA LEU A 255 -16.52 -9.36 -4.43
C LEU A 255 -17.33 -10.15 -5.46
N LEU A 256 -17.55 -11.44 -5.22
CA LEU A 256 -18.20 -12.33 -6.19
C LEU A 256 -19.68 -12.00 -6.41
N ASP A 257 -20.32 -11.34 -5.44
CA ASP A 257 -21.72 -10.92 -5.50
C ASP A 257 -21.91 -9.50 -6.06
N GLN A 258 -20.84 -8.68 -6.10
CA GLN A 258 -20.90 -7.36 -6.70
C GLN A 258 -21.30 -7.43 -8.16
N VAL A 259 -22.05 -6.44 -8.63
CA VAL A 259 -22.28 -6.26 -10.06
C VAL A 259 -20.95 -5.93 -10.74
N TYR A 260 -20.60 -6.70 -11.76
CA TYR A 260 -19.38 -6.50 -12.52
C TYR A 260 -19.40 -5.15 -13.26
N VAL A 261 -18.40 -4.31 -13.04
CA VAL A 261 -18.36 -2.93 -13.58
C VAL A 261 -18.38 -2.85 -15.11
N LYS A 262 -17.98 -3.93 -15.80
CA LYS A 262 -18.00 -4.04 -17.25
C LYS A 262 -19.18 -4.90 -17.77
N ALA A 263 -20.15 -5.24 -16.92
CA ALA A 263 -21.32 -6.02 -17.33
C ALA A 263 -22.15 -5.24 -18.35
N GLU A 264 -22.34 -5.80 -19.55
CA GLU A 264 -23.12 -5.16 -20.62
C GLU A 264 -24.60 -5.00 -20.22
N ASP A 265 -25.15 -5.96 -19.48
CA ASP A 265 -26.53 -5.96 -18.99
C ASP A 265 -26.73 -5.17 -17.68
N GLY A 266 -25.64 -4.68 -17.06
CA GLY A 266 -25.63 -4.01 -15.76
C GLY A 266 -26.13 -4.87 -14.59
N LYS A 267 -26.14 -6.21 -14.73
CA LYS A 267 -26.68 -7.15 -13.75
C LYS A 267 -25.78 -8.35 -13.46
N GLN A 268 -24.90 -8.71 -14.40
CA GLN A 268 -23.98 -9.81 -14.23
C GLN A 268 -23.12 -9.60 -12.99
N SER A 269 -23.05 -10.59 -12.09
CA SER A 269 -22.11 -10.52 -10.96
C SER A 269 -20.70 -10.90 -11.38
N VAL A 270 -19.71 -10.49 -10.56
CA VAL A 270 -18.31 -10.90 -10.74
C VAL A 270 -18.18 -12.43 -10.76
N GLY A 271 -18.86 -13.13 -9.84
CA GLY A 271 -18.86 -14.59 -9.81
C GLY A 271 -19.36 -15.22 -11.12
N LYS A 272 -20.45 -14.71 -11.69
CA LYS A 272 -20.95 -15.18 -12.99
C LYS A 272 -19.97 -14.89 -14.14
N TYR A 273 -19.32 -13.74 -14.13
CA TYR A 273 -18.28 -13.43 -15.10
C TYR A 273 -17.12 -14.43 -15.03
N VAL A 274 -16.64 -14.76 -13.83
CA VAL A 274 -15.59 -15.77 -13.63
C VAL A 274 -16.03 -17.15 -14.09
N GLU A 275 -17.27 -17.58 -13.77
CA GLU A 275 -17.84 -18.85 -14.23
C GLU A 275 -17.95 -18.94 -15.75
N GLU A 276 -18.34 -17.87 -16.43
CA GLU A 276 -18.43 -17.82 -17.90
C GLU A 276 -17.07 -17.97 -18.55
N VAL A 277 -16.05 -17.28 -18.03
CA VAL A 277 -14.66 -17.42 -18.51
C VAL A 277 -14.14 -18.82 -18.26
N ALA A 278 -14.40 -19.40 -17.09
CA ALA A 278 -14.03 -20.76 -16.75
C ALA A 278 -14.64 -21.76 -17.76
N LYS A 279 -15.95 -21.65 -18.01
CA LYS A 279 -16.67 -22.50 -18.96
C LYS A 279 -16.15 -22.36 -20.39
N ALA A 280 -15.89 -21.12 -20.83
CA ALA A 280 -15.39 -20.84 -22.19
C ALA A 280 -14.00 -21.42 -22.44
N ASN A 281 -13.18 -21.56 -21.38
CA ASN A 281 -11.81 -22.09 -21.46
C ASN A 281 -11.69 -23.55 -20.99
N GLY A 282 -12.79 -24.21 -20.60
CA GLY A 282 -12.76 -25.57 -20.04
C GLY A 282 -11.95 -25.65 -18.75
N ALA A 283 -11.87 -24.56 -18.01
CA ALA A 283 -11.03 -24.39 -16.81
C ALA A 283 -11.86 -24.51 -15.53
N LYS A 284 -11.20 -24.87 -14.45
CA LYS A 284 -11.70 -24.64 -13.10
C LYS A 284 -11.02 -23.39 -12.55
N ILE A 285 -11.80 -22.38 -12.20
CA ILE A 285 -11.27 -21.13 -11.70
C ILE A 285 -11.93 -20.79 -10.36
N THR A 286 -11.09 -20.49 -9.36
CA THR A 286 -11.52 -20.03 -8.05
C THR A 286 -10.73 -18.77 -7.69
N ILE A 287 -11.41 -17.71 -7.34
CA ILE A 287 -10.80 -16.54 -6.70
C ILE A 287 -10.70 -16.87 -5.21
N LYS A 288 -9.50 -17.16 -4.73
CA LYS A 288 -9.26 -17.56 -3.33
C LYS A 288 -9.24 -16.36 -2.38
N GLY A 289 -8.84 -15.21 -2.90
CA GLY A 289 -8.75 -14.02 -2.10
C GLY A 289 -8.11 -12.86 -2.85
N PHE A 290 -7.99 -11.75 -2.18
CA PHE A 290 -7.33 -10.56 -2.72
C PHE A 290 -6.68 -9.74 -1.60
N VAL A 291 -5.71 -8.91 -2.00
CA VAL A 291 -5.17 -7.85 -1.16
C VAL A 291 -5.37 -6.54 -1.90
N ARG A 292 -5.94 -5.55 -1.23
CA ARG A 292 -6.11 -4.19 -1.75
C ARG A 292 -5.52 -3.18 -0.79
N TYR A 293 -4.58 -2.38 -1.28
CA TYR A 293 -4.09 -1.22 -0.56
C TYR A 293 -4.43 0.05 -1.33
N GLU A 294 -4.77 1.09 -0.60
CA GLU A 294 -4.92 2.45 -1.10
C GLU A 294 -3.98 3.34 -0.28
N THR A 295 -3.21 4.17 -0.96
CA THR A 295 -2.24 5.06 -0.33
C THR A 295 -2.92 5.99 0.66
N GLY A 296 -2.45 5.97 1.90
CA GLY A 296 -2.95 6.85 2.97
C GLY A 296 -4.34 6.50 3.48
N ASP A 297 -4.91 5.34 3.12
CA ASP A 297 -6.21 4.91 3.61
C ASP A 297 -6.21 4.82 5.15
N GLY A 298 -7.18 5.49 5.81
CA GLY A 298 -7.27 5.57 7.26
C GLY A 298 -6.24 6.50 7.92
N ILE A 299 -5.38 7.19 7.18
CA ILE A 299 -4.51 8.25 7.73
C ILE A 299 -5.25 9.59 7.63
N GLU A 300 -5.28 10.33 8.75
CA GLU A 300 -5.81 11.69 8.75
C GLU A 300 -5.00 12.58 7.79
N LYS A 301 -5.68 13.16 6.80
CA LYS A 301 -5.03 14.06 5.84
C LYS A 301 -4.89 15.43 6.45
N ARG A 302 -3.74 16.07 6.24
CA ARG A 302 -3.57 17.48 6.56
C ARG A 302 -4.63 18.29 5.78
N GLN A 303 -5.46 19.04 6.50
CA GLN A 303 -6.31 20.04 5.88
C GLN A 303 -5.43 21.26 5.59
N ASP A 304 -4.97 21.38 4.36
CA ASP A 304 -4.29 22.59 3.92
C ASP A 304 -5.36 23.68 3.74
N ASP A 305 -5.48 24.54 4.72
CA ASP A 305 -6.25 25.77 4.56
C ASP A 305 -5.38 26.79 3.80
N PHE A 306 -5.35 26.62 2.48
CA PHE A 306 -4.55 27.47 1.59
C PHE A 306 -4.93 28.96 1.75
N ALA A 307 -6.18 29.26 2.09
CA ALA A 307 -6.62 30.63 2.33
C ALA A 307 -5.99 31.19 3.63
N ALA A 308 -5.91 30.40 4.68
CA ALA A 308 -5.28 30.80 5.94
C ALA A 308 -3.73 30.90 5.78
N GLU A 309 -3.09 30.02 5.01
CA GLU A 309 -1.65 30.10 4.72
C GLU A 309 -1.31 31.33 3.90
N VAL A 310 -2.09 31.65 2.87
CA VAL A 310 -1.91 32.87 2.06
C VAL A 310 -2.15 34.12 2.90
N ALA A 311 -3.18 34.15 3.75
CA ALA A 311 -3.46 35.27 4.65
C ALA A 311 -2.31 35.48 5.66
N ALA A 312 -1.78 34.40 6.23
CA ALA A 312 -0.65 34.47 7.15
C ALA A 312 0.65 34.97 6.47
N GLN A 313 0.90 34.58 5.19
CA GLN A 313 2.02 35.08 4.42
C GLN A 313 1.82 36.51 3.92
N ALA A 314 0.58 36.92 3.66
CA ALA A 314 0.26 38.29 3.24
C ALA A 314 0.21 39.29 4.42
N GLY A 315 0.38 38.84 5.66
CA GLY A 315 0.36 39.70 6.85
C GLY A 315 -1.03 40.31 7.16
N MET A 316 -2.10 39.64 6.70
CA MET A 316 -3.48 40.02 6.97
C MET A 316 -4.05 39.30 8.18
#